data_28b5980228a6b289bb7537280175110d
#
_entry.id   28b5980228a6b289bb7537280175110d
#
_cell.length_a   1.000
_cell.length_b   1.000
_cell.length_c   1.000
_cell.angle_alpha   90.00
_cell.angle_beta   90.00
_cell.angle_gamma   90.00
#
_symmetry.space_group_name_H-M   'P 1'
#
loop_
_entity.id
_entity.type
_entity.pdbx_description
1 polymer ?
#
loop_
_entity_poly.entity_id
_entity_poly.type
_entity_poly.pdbx_seq_one_letter_code
_entity_poly.pdbx_strand_id
1 'polypeptide(L)'
;MSTAVRWHIFFSGQVQFVGFRYQACLLAKKLGLTGWVENLGDGRVEMEVQGSAGQIRKLLIALKDRRPIRIDRMEVREIPPVPGEKKFGVKGYESVY
;
A
#
# COMPACT_ATOMS: atom_id res chain seq x y z
N MET A 1 -20.87 -2.56 12.75
CA MET A 1 -19.82 -3.41 12.20
C MET A 1 -19.13 -2.67 11.06
N SER A 2 -17.82 -2.61 11.13
CA SER A 2 -17.09 -2.03 10.02
C SER A 2 -17.00 -3.04 8.89
N THR A 3 -17.15 -2.54 7.67
CA THR A 3 -17.02 -3.35 6.48
C THR A 3 -15.64 -3.11 5.88
N ALA A 4 -14.92 -4.18 5.57
CA ALA A 4 -13.66 -4.06 4.90
C ALA A 4 -13.87 -3.62 3.45
N VAL A 5 -13.03 -2.73 3.00
CA VAL A 5 -12.95 -2.33 1.60
C VAL A 5 -11.56 -2.66 1.08
N ARG A 6 -11.42 -2.74 -0.24
CA ARG A 6 -10.13 -2.95 -0.88
C ARG A 6 -9.91 -1.87 -1.91
N TRP A 7 -8.76 -1.20 -1.82
CA TRP A 7 -8.39 -0.15 -2.78
C TRP A 7 -7.17 -0.57 -3.56
N HIS A 8 -7.23 -0.33 -4.84
CA HIS A 8 -6.10 -0.48 -5.75
C HIS A 8 -5.55 0.91 -6.04
N ILE A 9 -4.25 1.10 -5.82
CA ILE A 9 -3.65 2.42 -5.86
C ILE A 9 -2.37 2.38 -6.69
N PHE A 10 -2.22 3.35 -7.60
CA PHE A 10 -0.93 3.66 -8.22
C PHE A 10 -0.40 4.94 -7.61
N PHE A 11 0.86 4.92 -7.20
CA PHE A 11 1.56 6.08 -6.67
C PHE A 11 2.61 6.54 -7.67
N SER A 12 2.66 7.84 -7.93
CA SER A 12 3.67 8.45 -8.79
C SER A 12 4.41 9.52 -8.01
N GLY A 13 5.66 9.79 -8.39
CA GLY A 13 6.52 10.76 -7.72
C GLY A 13 7.85 10.13 -7.36
N GLN A 14 8.43 10.57 -6.24
CA GLN A 14 9.65 9.97 -5.71
C GLN A 14 9.24 8.84 -4.76
N VAL A 15 8.92 7.68 -5.35
CA VAL A 15 8.33 6.56 -4.62
C VAL A 15 9.15 5.28 -4.68
N GLN A 16 10.15 5.20 -5.59
CA GLN A 16 11.07 4.06 -5.63
C GLN A 16 12.43 4.46 -5.07
N PHE A 17 13.13 3.49 -4.47
CA PHE A 17 14.47 3.68 -3.86
C PHE A 17 14.47 4.69 -2.70
N VAL A 18 13.32 4.86 -2.06
CA VAL A 18 13.15 5.77 -0.92
C VAL A 18 12.53 5.06 0.29
N GLY A 19 12.52 3.73 0.29
CA GLY A 19 11.97 2.95 1.39
C GLY A 19 10.46 2.85 1.41
N PHE A 20 9.78 3.15 0.31
CA PHE A 20 8.32 3.16 0.23
C PHE A 20 7.73 1.81 0.61
N ARG A 21 8.21 0.72 -0.01
CA ARG A 21 7.66 -0.62 0.25
C ARG A 21 7.86 -1.03 1.70
N TYR A 22 9.02 -0.72 2.27
CA TYR A 22 9.31 -1.01 3.67
C TYR A 22 8.34 -0.26 4.59
N GLN A 23 8.18 1.04 4.37
CA GLN A 23 7.28 1.85 5.18
C GLN A 23 5.82 1.42 5.03
N ALA A 24 5.41 1.07 3.80
CA ALA A 24 4.06 0.60 3.55
C ALA A 24 3.77 -0.68 4.35
N CYS A 25 4.70 -1.65 4.32
CA CYS A 25 4.52 -2.89 5.06
C CYS A 25 4.48 -2.66 6.56
N LEU A 26 5.37 -1.81 7.08
CA LEU A 26 5.43 -1.50 8.50
C LEU A 26 4.13 -0.85 8.97
N LEU A 27 3.67 0.17 8.24
CA LEU A 27 2.47 0.91 8.59
C LEU A 27 1.21 0.07 8.43
N ALA A 28 1.12 -0.70 7.35
CA ALA A 28 -0.02 -1.58 7.12
C ALA A 28 -0.18 -2.60 8.25
N LYS A 29 0.94 -3.17 8.68
CA LYS A 29 0.94 -4.13 9.79
C LYS A 29 0.44 -3.47 11.07
N LYS A 30 0.90 -2.27 11.38
CA LYS A 30 0.46 -1.54 12.57
C LYS A 30 -1.03 -1.22 12.54
N LEU A 31 -1.56 -0.96 11.35
CA LEU A 31 -2.95 -0.56 11.17
C LEU A 31 -3.89 -1.75 10.94
N GLY A 32 -3.35 -2.98 10.95
CA GLY A 32 -4.16 -4.17 10.73
C GLY A 32 -4.67 -4.31 9.31
N LEU A 33 -3.93 -3.77 8.34
CA LEU A 33 -4.30 -3.82 6.92
C LEU A 33 -3.64 -5.01 6.24
N THR A 34 -4.28 -5.51 5.18
CA THR A 34 -3.74 -6.60 4.37
C THR A 34 -3.61 -6.14 2.92
N GLY A 35 -2.89 -6.90 2.11
CA GLY A 35 -2.69 -6.58 0.71
C GLY A 35 -1.25 -6.76 0.26
N TRP A 36 -0.84 -5.93 -0.70
CA TRP A 36 0.51 -6.04 -1.24
C TRP A 36 0.94 -4.71 -1.88
N VAL A 37 2.25 -4.58 -2.07
CA VAL A 37 2.87 -3.41 -2.70
C VAL A 37 3.98 -3.89 -3.62
N GLU A 38 4.13 -3.21 -4.78
CA GLU A 38 5.10 -3.62 -5.81
C GLU A 38 5.63 -2.39 -6.55
N ASN A 39 6.95 -2.39 -6.81
CA ASN A 39 7.53 -1.39 -7.71
C ASN A 39 7.27 -1.80 -9.15
N LEU A 40 6.85 -0.85 -9.98
CA LEU A 40 6.62 -1.08 -11.39
C LEU A 40 7.84 -0.62 -12.20
N GLY A 41 7.96 -1.15 -13.42
CA GLY A 41 9.08 -0.82 -14.30
C GLY A 41 9.10 0.63 -14.76
N ASP A 42 7.97 1.33 -14.70
CA ASP A 42 7.87 2.72 -15.14
C ASP A 42 8.11 3.74 -14.01
N GLY A 43 8.52 3.27 -12.83
CA GLY A 43 8.84 4.14 -11.71
C GLY A 43 7.71 4.33 -10.71
N ARG A 44 6.51 3.88 -11.03
CA ARG A 44 5.38 3.94 -10.10
C ARG A 44 5.45 2.82 -9.08
N VAL A 45 4.68 2.97 -8.01
CA VAL A 45 4.42 1.90 -7.04
C VAL A 45 2.95 1.52 -7.16
N GLU A 46 2.69 0.24 -7.20
CA GLU A 46 1.32 -0.31 -7.23
C GLU A 46 1.03 -0.97 -5.89
N MET A 47 -0.19 -0.77 -5.40
CA MET A 47 -0.62 -1.32 -4.11
C MET A 47 -2.06 -1.77 -4.19
N GLU A 48 -2.37 -2.90 -3.55
CA GLU A 48 -3.73 -3.21 -3.15
C GLU A 48 -3.74 -3.29 -1.64
N VAL A 49 -4.70 -2.62 -1.01
CA VAL A 49 -4.77 -2.55 0.45
C VAL A 49 -6.20 -2.75 0.89
N GLN A 50 -6.37 -3.54 1.95
CA GLN A 50 -7.68 -3.95 2.43
C GLN A 50 -7.78 -3.77 3.94
N GLY A 51 -8.94 -3.27 4.35
CA GLY A 51 -9.28 -3.03 5.74
C GLY A 51 -10.37 -1.99 5.83
N SER A 52 -10.52 -1.35 6.99
CA SER A 52 -11.48 -0.25 7.08
C SER A 52 -10.98 0.95 6.30
N ALA A 53 -11.89 1.70 5.70
CA ALA A 53 -11.51 2.88 4.92
C ALA A 53 -10.73 3.89 5.78
N GLY A 54 -11.11 4.04 7.05
CA GLY A 54 -10.41 4.95 7.95
C GLY A 54 -8.95 4.56 8.18
N GLN A 55 -8.69 3.26 8.35
CA GLN A 55 -7.33 2.77 8.54
C GLN A 55 -6.50 2.90 7.26
N ILE A 56 -7.12 2.66 6.10
CA ILE A 56 -6.43 2.85 4.83
C ILE A 56 -6.04 4.32 4.67
N ARG A 57 -6.93 5.26 4.99
CA ARG A 57 -6.60 6.68 4.93
C ARG A 57 -5.44 7.04 5.84
N LYS A 58 -5.38 6.45 7.04
CA LYS A 58 -4.26 6.68 7.95
C LYS A 58 -2.94 6.21 7.35
N LEU A 59 -2.95 5.07 6.66
CA LEU A 59 -1.77 4.58 5.95
C LEU A 59 -1.29 5.59 4.91
N LEU A 60 -2.22 6.09 4.10
CA LEU A 60 -1.87 7.02 3.02
C LEU A 60 -1.32 8.33 3.56
N ILE A 61 -1.94 8.87 4.62
CA ILE A 61 -1.47 10.10 5.26
C ILE A 61 -0.06 9.88 5.82
N ALA A 62 0.17 8.76 6.49
CA ALA A 62 1.48 8.48 7.08
C ALA A 62 2.57 8.33 6.01
N LEU A 63 2.23 7.69 4.87
CA LEU A 63 3.19 7.56 3.77
C LEU A 63 3.58 8.92 3.19
N LYS A 64 2.61 9.84 3.06
CA LYS A 64 2.89 11.19 2.56
C LYS A 64 3.84 11.96 3.46
N ASP A 65 3.84 11.65 4.76
CA ASP A 65 4.70 12.34 5.72
C ASP A 65 6.07 11.71 5.91
N ARG A 66 6.35 10.59 5.24
CA ARG A 66 7.62 9.86 5.41
C ARG A 66 8.65 10.30 4.39
N ARG A 67 9.55 11.19 4.80
CA ARG A 67 10.67 11.57 3.93
C ARG A 67 11.67 10.41 3.84
N PRO A 68 12.30 10.20 2.70
CA PRO A 68 12.29 11.04 1.49
C PRO A 68 11.17 10.71 0.48
N ILE A 69 10.14 10.00 0.88
CA ILE A 69 9.00 9.70 0.00
C ILE A 69 8.32 11.01 -0.39
N ARG A 70 8.05 11.16 -1.70
CA ARG A 70 7.25 12.26 -2.20
C ARG A 70 6.21 11.69 -3.16
N ILE A 71 4.94 11.79 -2.77
CA ILE A 71 3.83 11.32 -3.59
C ILE A 71 3.26 12.51 -4.34
N ASP A 72 3.43 12.53 -5.66
CA ASP A 72 2.92 13.59 -6.51
C ASP A 72 1.51 13.29 -6.99
N ARG A 73 1.16 12.00 -7.14
CA ARG A 73 -0.13 11.59 -7.64
C ARG A 73 -0.51 10.22 -7.10
N MET A 74 -1.79 10.05 -6.79
CA MET A 74 -2.38 8.75 -6.45
C MET A 74 -3.59 8.52 -7.34
N GLU A 75 -3.66 7.34 -7.94
CA GLU A 75 -4.85 6.91 -8.67
C GLU A 75 -5.47 5.77 -7.87
N VAL A 76 -6.65 6.03 -7.31
CA VAL A 76 -7.32 5.10 -6.39
C VAL A 76 -8.57 4.55 -7.02
N ARG A 77 -8.74 3.23 -6.93
CA ARG A 77 -9.95 2.54 -7.38
C ARG A 77 -10.38 1.56 -6.31
N GLU A 78 -11.65 1.56 -5.98
CA GLU A 78 -12.19 0.53 -5.09
C GLU A 78 -12.43 -0.75 -5.89
N ILE A 79 -12.00 -1.88 -5.33
CA ILE A 79 -12.16 -3.20 -5.95
C ILE A 79 -12.76 -4.15 -4.92
N PRO A 80 -13.24 -5.32 -5.34
CA PRO A 80 -13.82 -6.28 -4.39
C PRO A 80 -12.80 -6.76 -3.37
N PRO A 81 -13.21 -6.92 -2.11
CA PRO A 81 -12.32 -7.48 -1.08
C PRO A 81 -11.93 -8.93 -1.40
N VAL A 82 -10.76 -9.31 -0.90
CA VAL A 82 -10.24 -10.68 -1.02
C VAL A 82 -10.49 -11.39 0.30
N PRO A 83 -11.41 -12.36 0.34
CA PRO A 83 -11.71 -13.07 1.59
C PRO A 83 -10.51 -13.86 2.08
N GLY A 84 -10.30 -13.84 3.39
CA GLY A 84 -9.26 -14.66 4.01
C GLY A 84 -7.84 -14.13 3.88
N GLU A 85 -7.63 -12.98 3.28
CA GLU A 85 -6.29 -12.40 3.22
C GLU A 85 -5.85 -11.96 4.62
N LYS A 86 -4.63 -12.34 5.02
CA LYS A 86 -4.19 -12.15 6.40
C LYS A 86 -2.95 -11.29 6.57
N LYS A 87 -2.23 -11.00 5.48
CA LYS A 87 -0.94 -10.32 5.56
C LYS A 87 -0.85 -9.20 4.56
N PHE A 88 0.09 -8.29 4.82
CA PHE A 88 0.51 -7.30 3.85
C PHE A 88 1.98 -7.58 3.51
N GLY A 89 2.30 -7.66 2.23
CA GLY A 89 3.66 -8.01 1.82
C GLY A 89 4.09 -7.33 0.54
N VAL A 90 5.35 -7.58 0.18
CA VAL A 90 5.94 -7.07 -1.06
C VAL A 90 5.77 -8.11 -2.14
N LYS A 91 5.01 -7.77 -3.17
CA LYS A 91 4.77 -8.67 -4.29
C LYS A 91 6.00 -8.73 -5.18
N GLY A 92 6.29 -9.92 -5.66
CA GLY A 92 7.41 -10.13 -6.57
C GLY A 92 8.72 -10.48 -5.89
N TYR A 93 8.75 -10.47 -4.56
CA TYR A 93 9.97 -10.78 -3.80
C TYR A 93 9.86 -12.03 -2.95
N GLU A 94 8.70 -12.63 -2.86
CA GLU A 94 8.44 -13.76 -1.97
C GLU A 94 9.29 -14.98 -2.33
N SER A 95 9.55 -15.16 -3.63
CA SER A 95 10.30 -16.29 -4.11
C SER A 95 11.80 -16.11 -3.97
N VAL A 96 12.27 -14.90 -3.63
CA VAL A 96 13.70 -14.59 -3.52
C VAL A 96 14.20 -14.88 -2.10
N TYR A 97 13.32 -14.76 -1.16
CA TYR A 97 13.63 -14.89 0.25
C TYR A 97 12.89 -16.07 0.88
#